data_10da9e23568f0a97abf2a8e5fdfb9483
#
_entry.id   10da9e23568f0a97abf2a8e5fdfb9483
#
_cell.length_a   1.000
_cell.length_b   1.000
_cell.length_c   1.000
_cell.angle_alpha   90.00
_cell.angle_beta   90.00
_cell.angle_gamma   90.00
#
_symmetry.space_group_name_H-M   'P 1'
#
loop_
_entity.id
_entity.type
_entity.pdbx_description
1 polymer ?
#
loop_
_entity_poly.entity_id
_entity_poly.type
_entity_poly.pdbx_seq_one_letter_code
_entity_poly.pdbx_strand_id
1 'polypeptide(L)'
;MSQTTEKKPRLTTSAMIASIAEEGQETRAAPFGHALVKLAEQRPEVVGMTADLSKYTDLHIFAQAYPDRFFQMGMAEQLLMGAAGGMAKEGFIPFATTYAVFATRRAYDFIHQVIAEEHLNVKICAALPGLTTGYGPSHQATEDVAIMRGIPGMTILDPCDAIDTEQAVPAMAAHDGPVYMRLLRGKVPVVLDRYNYQFRIGKAALLEEGCDVLIIASGLMTMRALEAAKQLRKDNVSVAVLHSPTIKPLDEETILAQAAKPGRLVIVAENHSSVGGLCEAVASLLMRNRVNVDFDTVALPDAFLDAGALPTLHDRYGISTAAMVEKIRRRI
;
A
#
# COMPACT_ATOMS: atom_id res chain seq x y z
N MET A 1 29.36 5.88 47.78
CA MET A 1 29.02 6.61 46.56
C MET A 1 28.22 5.67 45.67
N SER A 2 26.90 5.81 45.67
CA SER A 2 25.98 4.97 44.89
C SER A 2 25.89 5.54 43.47
N GLN A 3 26.35 4.82 42.49
CA GLN A 3 26.14 5.17 41.07
C GLN A 3 24.67 4.85 40.70
N THR A 4 23.87 5.87 40.58
CA THR A 4 22.56 5.82 39.94
C THR A 4 22.76 5.60 38.46
N THR A 5 22.62 4.35 37.99
CA THR A 5 22.52 4.04 36.58
C THR A 5 21.22 4.61 36.05
N GLU A 6 21.29 5.72 35.31
CA GLU A 6 20.17 6.21 34.49
C GLU A 6 19.71 5.10 33.58
N LYS A 7 18.50 4.60 33.81
CA LYS A 7 17.85 3.68 32.88
C LYS A 7 17.56 4.45 31.58
N LYS A 8 18.27 4.11 30.51
CA LYS A 8 17.90 4.57 29.15
C LYS A 8 16.42 4.28 28.92
N PRO A 9 15.66 5.24 28.38
CA PRO A 9 14.25 5.04 28.09
C PRO A 9 14.11 3.81 27.19
N ARG A 10 13.24 2.85 27.58
CA ARG A 10 12.88 1.73 26.72
C ARG A 10 12.23 2.29 25.48
N LEU A 11 12.81 2.04 24.32
CA LEU A 11 12.13 2.22 23.04
C LEU A 11 10.84 1.40 23.10
N THR A 12 9.70 2.08 23.14
CA THR A 12 8.37 1.49 23.33
C THR A 12 7.83 0.81 22.07
N THR A 13 8.59 0.84 20.98
CA THR A 13 8.27 0.15 19.73
C THR A 13 9.37 -0.84 19.40
N SER A 14 9.00 -2.08 19.06
CA SER A 14 9.92 -2.96 18.36
C SER A 14 10.32 -2.24 17.07
N ALA A 15 11.58 -1.82 16.97
CA ALA A 15 12.11 -1.04 15.85
C ALA A 15 11.93 -1.73 14.49
N MET A 16 11.51 -2.99 14.47
CA MET A 16 11.47 -3.85 13.30
C MET A 16 10.08 -4.03 12.70
N ILE A 17 9.02 -3.81 13.48
CA ILE A 17 7.63 -3.75 13.00
C ILE A 17 6.97 -2.57 13.72
N ALA A 18 7.36 -1.37 13.34
CA ALA A 18 6.78 -0.17 13.91
C ALA A 18 5.35 0.02 13.37
N SER A 19 4.46 0.53 14.23
CA SER A 19 3.22 1.13 13.76
C SER A 19 3.58 2.25 12.79
N ILE A 20 2.88 2.31 11.66
CA ILE A 20 2.97 3.44 10.73
C ILE A 20 2.21 4.67 11.26
N ALA A 21 1.47 4.52 12.37
CA ALA A 21 0.76 5.59 13.04
C ALA A 21 1.72 6.45 13.87
N GLU A 22 1.55 7.76 13.79
CA GLU A 22 2.22 8.74 14.65
C GLU A 22 1.60 8.75 16.05
N GLU A 23 2.32 9.29 17.03
CA GLU A 23 1.82 9.42 18.40
C GLU A 23 0.58 10.31 18.45
N GLY A 24 -0.48 9.82 19.09
CA GLY A 24 -1.76 10.54 19.18
C GLY A 24 -2.66 10.46 17.97
N GLN A 25 -2.25 9.78 16.90
CA GLN A 25 -3.08 9.57 15.72
C GLN A 25 -4.16 8.53 15.99
N GLU A 26 -5.40 8.80 15.55
CA GLU A 26 -6.48 7.82 15.60
C GLU A 26 -6.15 6.61 14.75
N THR A 27 -6.42 5.40 15.28
CA THR A 27 -6.13 4.15 14.60
C THR A 27 -7.26 3.15 14.76
N ARG A 28 -7.45 2.27 13.76
CA ARG A 28 -8.25 1.05 13.87
C ARG A 28 -7.35 -0.17 13.93
N ALA A 29 -7.71 -1.11 14.81
CA ALA A 29 -6.98 -2.37 14.92
C ALA A 29 -7.45 -3.35 13.83
N ALA A 30 -6.49 -3.95 13.12
CA ALA A 30 -6.73 -5.02 12.15
C ALA A 30 -7.90 -4.76 11.17
N PRO A 31 -7.96 -3.61 10.47
CA PRO A 31 -9.10 -3.24 9.62
C PRO A 31 -9.38 -4.28 8.54
N PHE A 32 -8.34 -4.86 7.94
CA PHE A 32 -8.46 -5.93 6.96
C PHE A 32 -9.16 -7.17 7.55
N GLY A 33 -8.70 -7.67 8.70
CA GLY A 33 -9.25 -8.88 9.31
C GLY A 33 -10.74 -8.72 9.66
N HIS A 34 -11.11 -7.56 10.24
CA HIS A 34 -12.50 -7.26 10.57
C HIS A 34 -13.39 -7.07 9.33
N ALA A 35 -12.89 -6.38 8.31
CA ALA A 35 -13.61 -6.23 7.05
C ALA A 35 -13.86 -7.59 6.35
N LEU A 36 -12.86 -8.48 6.39
CA LEU A 36 -12.99 -9.81 5.81
C LEU A 36 -14.00 -10.68 6.57
N VAL A 37 -14.04 -10.61 7.91
CA VAL A 37 -15.07 -11.29 8.72
C VAL A 37 -16.45 -10.81 8.31
N LYS A 38 -16.67 -9.48 8.27
CA LYS A 38 -17.95 -8.89 7.86
C LYS A 38 -18.37 -9.30 6.44
N LEU A 39 -17.42 -9.36 5.51
CA LEU A 39 -17.67 -9.82 4.14
C LEU A 39 -18.12 -11.28 4.14
N ALA A 40 -17.44 -12.13 4.89
CA ALA A 40 -17.69 -13.57 4.94
C ALA A 40 -19.03 -13.96 5.58
N GLU A 41 -19.66 -13.07 6.35
CA GLU A 41 -21.03 -13.24 6.83
C GLU A 41 -22.05 -13.31 5.68
N GLN A 42 -21.79 -12.58 4.59
CA GLN A 42 -22.65 -12.47 3.43
C GLN A 42 -22.19 -13.32 2.24
N ARG A 43 -20.94 -13.76 2.25
CA ARG A 43 -20.27 -14.47 1.13
C ARG A 43 -19.63 -15.77 1.63
N PRO A 44 -20.36 -16.90 1.61
CA PRO A 44 -19.86 -18.18 2.12
C PRO A 44 -18.67 -18.73 1.30
N GLU A 45 -18.51 -18.32 0.06
CA GLU A 45 -17.40 -18.69 -0.82
C GLU A 45 -16.06 -18.00 -0.45
N VAL A 46 -16.08 -17.00 0.42
CA VAL A 46 -14.86 -16.33 0.90
C VAL A 46 -14.10 -17.24 1.84
N VAL A 47 -12.83 -17.49 1.55
CA VAL A 47 -11.92 -18.29 2.39
C VAL A 47 -10.62 -17.52 2.67
N GLY A 48 -10.05 -17.73 3.85
CA GLY A 48 -8.79 -17.13 4.27
C GLY A 48 -7.64 -18.14 4.19
N MET A 49 -6.53 -17.77 3.56
CA MET A 49 -5.36 -18.63 3.39
C MET A 49 -4.08 -17.89 3.80
N THR A 50 -3.11 -18.58 4.40
CA THR A 50 -1.86 -17.96 4.83
C THR A 50 -0.66 -18.88 4.73
N ALA A 51 0.53 -18.28 4.52
CA ALA A 51 1.83 -18.95 4.64
C ALA A 51 2.45 -18.69 6.03
N ASP A 52 1.82 -19.20 7.08
CA ASP A 52 2.24 -19.12 8.49
C ASP A 52 2.41 -17.68 9.04
N LEU A 53 1.66 -16.73 8.49
CA LEU A 53 1.74 -15.33 8.89
C LEU A 53 0.37 -14.73 9.31
N SER A 54 -0.62 -15.56 9.70
CA SER A 54 -1.99 -15.09 9.98
C SER A 54 -2.04 -13.93 10.99
N LYS A 55 -1.24 -14.01 12.07
CA LYS A 55 -1.14 -12.93 13.07
C LYS A 55 -0.49 -11.65 12.51
N TYR A 56 0.41 -11.82 11.56
CA TYR A 56 1.18 -10.72 10.98
C TYR A 56 0.56 -10.12 9.71
N THR A 57 -0.58 -10.65 9.30
CA THR A 57 -1.41 -10.16 8.19
C THR A 57 -2.84 -9.85 8.63
N ASP A 58 -3.11 -9.83 9.95
CA ASP A 58 -4.42 -9.66 10.58
C ASP A 58 -5.46 -10.74 10.21
N LEU A 59 -5.08 -11.76 9.43
CA LEU A 59 -5.97 -12.85 9.04
C LEU A 59 -6.37 -13.76 10.21
N HIS A 60 -5.65 -13.72 11.34
CA HIS A 60 -6.03 -14.45 12.56
C HIS A 60 -7.43 -14.08 13.08
N ILE A 61 -7.92 -12.86 12.81
CA ILE A 61 -9.29 -12.45 13.14
C ILE A 61 -10.30 -13.30 12.35
N PHE A 62 -10.05 -13.50 11.05
CA PHE A 62 -10.87 -14.38 10.22
C PHE A 62 -10.77 -15.85 10.66
N ALA A 63 -9.57 -16.32 10.96
CA ALA A 63 -9.34 -17.69 11.42
C ALA A 63 -10.11 -18.02 12.71
N GLN A 64 -10.27 -17.05 13.62
CA GLN A 64 -11.04 -17.20 14.84
C GLN A 64 -12.55 -17.23 14.59
N ALA A 65 -13.03 -16.41 13.65
CA ALA A 65 -14.46 -16.32 13.31
C ALA A 65 -14.93 -17.50 12.44
N TYR A 66 -14.08 -17.95 11.52
CA TYR A 66 -14.41 -18.97 10.53
C TYR A 66 -13.31 -20.03 10.41
N PRO A 67 -13.08 -20.87 11.45
CA PRO A 67 -11.99 -21.86 11.45
C PRO A 67 -12.11 -22.89 10.33
N ASP A 68 -13.33 -23.24 9.90
CA ASP A 68 -13.58 -24.22 8.82
C ASP A 68 -13.34 -23.63 7.40
N ARG A 69 -13.15 -22.30 7.30
CA ARG A 69 -12.84 -21.59 6.06
C ARG A 69 -11.44 -20.95 6.09
N PHE A 70 -10.62 -21.36 7.05
CA PHE A 70 -9.24 -20.90 7.20
C PHE A 70 -8.25 -22.03 6.90
N PHE A 71 -7.26 -21.75 6.05
CA PHE A 71 -6.28 -22.73 5.61
C PHE A 71 -4.85 -22.22 5.85
N GLN A 72 -4.11 -22.97 6.65
CA GLN A 72 -2.70 -22.74 6.93
C GLN A 72 -1.84 -23.61 6.00
N MET A 73 -1.06 -22.96 5.13
CA MET A 73 -0.25 -23.64 4.11
C MET A 73 1.22 -23.84 4.52
N GLY A 74 1.61 -23.39 5.72
CA GLY A 74 3.01 -23.34 6.13
C GLY A 74 3.82 -22.24 5.42
N MET A 75 5.12 -22.15 5.70
CA MET A 75 6.03 -21.19 5.03
C MET A 75 6.34 -21.64 3.59
N ALA A 76 5.31 -21.79 2.77
CA ALA A 76 5.35 -22.33 1.43
C ALA A 76 4.49 -21.46 0.49
N GLU A 77 4.97 -20.27 0.14
CA GLU A 77 4.22 -19.27 -0.61
C GLU A 77 3.82 -19.76 -2.01
N GLN A 78 4.62 -20.61 -2.63
CA GLN A 78 4.29 -21.26 -3.90
C GLN A 78 3.09 -22.19 -3.75
N LEU A 79 3.07 -23.01 -2.70
CA LEU A 79 1.93 -23.86 -2.38
C LEU A 79 0.68 -23.03 -2.05
N LEU A 80 0.84 -21.93 -1.28
CA LEU A 80 -0.25 -21.01 -0.98
C LEU A 80 -0.92 -20.49 -2.25
N MET A 81 -0.14 -19.99 -3.21
CA MET A 81 -0.70 -19.42 -4.44
C MET A 81 -1.25 -20.50 -5.38
N GLY A 82 -0.61 -21.66 -5.49
CA GLY A 82 -1.14 -22.79 -6.25
C GLY A 82 -2.46 -23.30 -5.68
N ALA A 83 -2.56 -23.47 -4.36
CA ALA A 83 -3.79 -23.89 -3.69
C ALA A 83 -4.91 -22.84 -3.81
N ALA A 84 -4.57 -21.55 -3.69
CA ALA A 84 -5.54 -20.46 -3.87
C ALA A 84 -6.11 -20.47 -5.30
N GLY A 85 -5.28 -20.68 -6.33
CA GLY A 85 -5.76 -20.85 -7.69
C GLY A 85 -6.68 -22.05 -7.86
N GLY A 86 -6.32 -23.21 -7.26
CA GLY A 86 -7.19 -24.39 -7.26
C GLY A 86 -8.56 -24.15 -6.61
N MET A 87 -8.58 -23.49 -5.44
CA MET A 87 -9.83 -23.13 -4.77
C MET A 87 -10.68 -22.14 -5.58
N ALA A 88 -10.05 -21.18 -6.26
CA ALA A 88 -10.77 -20.26 -7.12
C ALA A 88 -11.43 -20.96 -8.32
N LYS A 89 -10.81 -22.02 -8.89
CA LYS A 89 -11.44 -22.87 -9.91
C LYS A 89 -12.67 -23.61 -9.41
N GLU A 90 -12.74 -23.92 -8.11
CA GLU A 90 -13.90 -24.55 -7.47
C GLU A 90 -14.97 -23.54 -7.02
N GLY A 91 -14.82 -22.25 -7.39
CA GLY A 91 -15.80 -21.19 -7.11
C GLY A 91 -15.63 -20.47 -5.80
N PHE A 92 -14.56 -20.73 -5.05
CA PHE A 92 -14.22 -19.96 -3.86
C PHE A 92 -13.57 -18.61 -4.20
N ILE A 93 -13.57 -17.68 -3.25
CA ILE A 93 -12.85 -16.42 -3.32
C ILE A 93 -11.75 -16.45 -2.24
N PRO A 94 -10.56 -16.97 -2.55
CA PRO A 94 -9.48 -17.06 -1.58
C PRO A 94 -8.82 -15.69 -1.38
N PHE A 95 -8.73 -15.28 -0.10
CA PHE A 95 -7.87 -14.19 0.37
C PHE A 95 -6.56 -14.81 0.88
N ALA A 96 -5.56 -14.80 0.02
CA ALA A 96 -4.25 -15.41 0.28
C ALA A 96 -3.30 -14.36 0.89
N THR A 97 -2.78 -14.62 2.10
CA THR A 97 -1.98 -13.63 2.84
C THR A 97 -0.58 -14.12 3.17
N THR A 98 0.40 -13.27 2.94
CA THR A 98 1.80 -13.42 3.39
C THR A 98 2.47 -12.03 3.38
N TYR A 99 3.79 -11.94 3.59
CA TYR A 99 4.51 -10.69 3.38
C TYR A 99 4.69 -10.38 1.89
N ALA A 100 4.70 -9.10 1.55
CA ALA A 100 4.78 -8.65 0.15
C ALA A 100 6.03 -9.19 -0.57
N VAL A 101 7.18 -9.16 0.12
CA VAL A 101 8.43 -9.70 -0.40
C VAL A 101 8.35 -11.20 -0.74
N PHE A 102 7.59 -11.98 0.03
CA PHE A 102 7.47 -13.41 -0.17
C PHE A 102 6.39 -13.76 -1.18
N ALA A 103 5.27 -13.03 -1.18
CA ALA A 103 4.26 -13.18 -2.22
C ALA A 103 4.86 -12.94 -3.61
N THR A 104 5.59 -11.84 -3.77
CA THR A 104 6.07 -11.41 -5.07
C THR A 104 7.31 -12.19 -5.55
N ARG A 105 8.35 -12.32 -4.72
CA ARG A 105 9.60 -12.97 -5.16
C ARG A 105 9.52 -14.49 -5.21
N ARG A 106 8.93 -15.13 -4.16
CA ARG A 106 8.95 -16.60 -4.06
C ARG A 106 7.85 -17.26 -4.87
N ALA A 107 6.68 -16.64 -4.98
CA ALA A 107 5.51 -17.23 -5.60
C ALA A 107 5.17 -16.63 -6.97
N TYR A 108 6.05 -15.79 -7.54
CA TYR A 108 5.78 -15.06 -8.78
C TYR A 108 5.29 -15.97 -9.91
N ASP A 109 6.00 -17.06 -10.17
CA ASP A 109 5.66 -17.99 -11.25
C ASP A 109 4.29 -18.64 -11.02
N PHE A 110 3.98 -19.01 -9.78
CA PHE A 110 2.67 -19.56 -9.42
C PHE A 110 1.53 -18.52 -9.57
N ILE A 111 1.80 -17.26 -9.22
CA ILE A 111 0.84 -16.19 -9.45
C ILE A 111 0.64 -15.96 -10.93
N HIS A 112 1.72 -15.95 -11.71
CA HIS A 112 1.66 -15.73 -13.16
C HIS A 112 0.92 -16.86 -13.87
N GLN A 113 1.38 -18.12 -13.71
CA GLN A 113 0.91 -19.28 -14.44
C GLN A 113 -0.45 -19.79 -13.94
N VAL A 114 -0.62 -19.92 -12.61
CA VAL A 114 -1.79 -20.58 -12.04
C VAL A 114 -2.95 -19.60 -11.82
N ILE A 115 -2.65 -18.34 -11.47
CA ILE A 115 -3.69 -17.38 -11.09
C ILE A 115 -4.00 -16.41 -12.23
N ALA A 116 -2.99 -15.72 -12.75
CA ALA A 116 -3.21 -14.61 -13.67
C ALA A 116 -3.51 -15.07 -15.09
N GLU A 117 -2.80 -16.09 -15.60
CA GLU A 117 -3.04 -16.64 -16.94
C GLU A 117 -4.47 -17.16 -17.11
N GLU A 118 -5.00 -17.78 -16.06
CA GLU A 118 -6.38 -18.30 -16.02
C GLU A 118 -7.40 -17.26 -15.53
N HIS A 119 -6.96 -16.03 -15.26
CA HIS A 119 -7.79 -14.93 -14.73
C HIS A 119 -8.62 -15.31 -13.49
N LEU A 120 -8.03 -16.09 -12.57
CA LEU A 120 -8.72 -16.62 -11.41
C LEU A 120 -9.00 -15.57 -10.35
N ASN A 121 -10.13 -15.71 -9.67
CA ASN A 121 -10.63 -14.77 -8.67
C ASN A 121 -9.90 -14.91 -7.31
N VAL A 122 -8.57 -14.72 -7.29
CA VAL A 122 -7.72 -14.79 -6.10
C VAL A 122 -7.37 -13.39 -5.61
N LYS A 123 -7.48 -13.16 -4.30
CA LYS A 123 -7.16 -11.90 -3.62
C LYS A 123 -5.87 -12.05 -2.81
N ILE A 124 -4.76 -11.56 -3.34
CA ILE A 124 -3.44 -11.62 -2.71
C ILE A 124 -3.28 -10.39 -1.82
N CYS A 125 -3.30 -10.57 -0.50
CA CYS A 125 -3.17 -9.47 0.47
C CYS A 125 -1.79 -9.55 1.13
N ALA A 126 -0.89 -8.67 0.74
CA ALA A 126 0.52 -8.75 1.00
C ALA A 126 1.00 -7.70 2.02
N ALA A 127 1.28 -8.13 3.25
CA ALA A 127 1.73 -7.24 4.32
C ALA A 127 3.20 -6.83 4.18
N LEU A 128 3.56 -5.77 4.85
CA LEU A 128 4.89 -5.14 4.83
C LEU A 128 5.34 -4.70 3.41
N PRO A 129 4.49 -3.98 2.65
CA PRO A 129 4.87 -3.47 1.34
C PRO A 129 5.88 -2.32 1.46
N GLY A 130 6.75 -2.18 0.49
CA GLY A 130 7.75 -1.11 0.45
C GLY A 130 8.68 -1.11 1.67
N LEU A 131 9.00 0.08 2.17
CA LEU A 131 9.80 0.28 3.37
C LEU A 131 8.87 0.47 4.60
N THR A 132 8.20 -0.59 5.03
CA THR A 132 7.37 -0.64 6.24
C THR A 132 7.89 -1.62 7.29
N THR A 133 9.11 -2.12 7.10
CA THR A 133 9.83 -2.94 8.05
C THR A 133 11.31 -2.56 8.12
N GLY A 134 11.87 -2.64 9.31
CA GLY A 134 13.30 -2.37 9.56
C GLY A 134 14.21 -3.59 9.45
N TYR A 135 13.72 -4.74 8.97
CA TYR A 135 14.51 -5.99 8.91
C TYR A 135 15.57 -6.01 7.79
N GLY A 136 15.63 -5.00 6.94
CA GLY A 136 16.55 -4.95 5.81
C GLY A 136 16.01 -5.65 4.55
N PRO A 137 16.85 -5.80 3.51
CA PRO A 137 16.44 -6.19 2.15
C PRO A 137 15.69 -7.53 2.05
N SER A 138 15.93 -8.44 3.00
CA SER A 138 15.26 -9.74 3.03
C SER A 138 13.75 -9.65 3.27
N HIS A 139 13.27 -8.55 3.88
CA HIS A 139 11.88 -8.35 4.25
C HIS A 139 11.27 -7.05 3.69
N GLN A 140 12.05 -6.22 3.02
CA GLN A 140 11.61 -4.98 2.39
C GLN A 140 11.17 -5.27 0.95
N ALA A 141 9.89 -5.05 0.66
CA ALA A 141 9.32 -5.28 -0.66
C ALA A 141 9.31 -3.96 -1.45
N THR A 142 10.51 -3.49 -1.81
CA THR A 142 10.67 -2.19 -2.47
C THR A 142 10.34 -2.22 -3.95
N GLU A 143 10.21 -3.39 -4.55
CA GLU A 143 9.94 -3.62 -5.97
C GLU A 143 8.65 -4.42 -6.24
N ASP A 144 7.81 -4.63 -5.23
CA ASP A 144 6.62 -5.47 -5.32
C ASP A 144 5.61 -5.00 -6.39
N VAL A 145 5.38 -3.70 -6.48
CA VAL A 145 4.49 -3.12 -7.50
C VAL A 145 5.07 -3.32 -8.90
N ALA A 146 6.38 -3.12 -9.09
CA ALA A 146 7.04 -3.31 -10.38
C ALA A 146 6.87 -4.75 -10.89
N ILE A 147 7.08 -5.74 -10.02
CA ILE A 147 6.93 -7.17 -10.31
C ILE A 147 5.47 -7.48 -10.70
N MET A 148 4.51 -7.03 -9.90
CA MET A 148 3.10 -7.34 -10.11
C MET A 148 2.49 -6.57 -11.29
N ARG A 149 2.96 -5.36 -11.59
CA ARG A 149 2.49 -4.58 -12.74
C ARG A 149 2.81 -5.24 -14.07
N GLY A 150 3.89 -6.02 -14.14
CA GLY A 150 4.24 -6.79 -15.33
C GLY A 150 3.28 -7.93 -15.66
N ILE A 151 2.47 -8.39 -14.71
CA ILE A 151 1.54 -9.50 -14.92
C ILE A 151 0.28 -9.01 -15.66
N PRO A 152 -0.08 -9.57 -16.84
CA PRO A 152 -1.32 -9.22 -17.53
C PRO A 152 -2.56 -9.47 -16.65
N GLY A 153 -3.57 -8.61 -16.73
CA GLY A 153 -4.84 -8.77 -16.00
C GLY A 153 -4.78 -8.58 -14.48
N MET A 154 -3.59 -8.47 -13.87
CA MET A 154 -3.45 -8.23 -12.43
C MET A 154 -3.95 -6.82 -12.05
N THR A 155 -4.89 -6.73 -11.12
CA THR A 155 -5.29 -5.47 -10.48
C THR A 155 -4.41 -5.22 -9.26
N ILE A 156 -3.92 -3.96 -9.07
CA ILE A 156 -3.01 -3.61 -7.97
C ILE A 156 -3.59 -2.47 -7.15
N LEU A 157 -3.75 -2.73 -5.86
CA LEU A 157 -4.29 -1.80 -4.87
C LEU A 157 -3.22 -1.45 -3.82
N ASP A 158 -3.19 -0.17 -3.44
CA ASP A 158 -2.31 0.36 -2.38
C ASP A 158 -3.13 1.30 -1.46
N PRO A 159 -3.97 0.72 -0.57
CA PRO A 159 -4.78 1.49 0.37
C PRO A 159 -3.93 2.34 1.30
N CYS A 160 -4.41 3.55 1.65
CA CYS A 160 -3.61 4.47 2.45
C CYS A 160 -3.90 4.43 3.96
N ASP A 161 -5.10 4.00 4.37
CA ASP A 161 -5.52 4.01 5.78
C ASP A 161 -6.50 2.87 6.12
N ALA A 162 -7.07 2.90 7.31
CA ALA A 162 -8.03 1.90 7.76
C ALA A 162 -9.35 1.95 6.98
N ILE A 163 -9.85 3.15 6.66
CA ILE A 163 -11.10 3.35 5.91
C ILE A 163 -10.96 2.77 4.49
N ASP A 164 -9.84 3.10 3.85
CA ASP A 164 -9.53 2.64 2.50
C ASP A 164 -9.41 1.10 2.46
N THR A 165 -8.69 0.53 3.41
CA THR A 165 -8.57 -0.94 3.56
C THR A 165 -9.92 -1.62 3.77
N GLU A 166 -10.76 -1.08 4.67
CA GLU A 166 -12.10 -1.63 4.96
C GLU A 166 -13.02 -1.60 3.74
N GLN A 167 -12.94 -0.55 2.92
CA GLN A 167 -13.73 -0.42 1.70
C GLN A 167 -13.15 -1.26 0.54
N ALA A 168 -11.83 -1.43 0.47
CA ALA A 168 -11.17 -2.22 -0.56
C ALA A 168 -11.54 -3.72 -0.48
N VAL A 169 -11.69 -4.29 0.71
CA VAL A 169 -11.98 -5.72 0.90
C VAL A 169 -13.25 -6.18 0.17
N PRO A 170 -14.44 -5.57 0.38
CA PRO A 170 -15.62 -5.98 -0.38
C PRO A 170 -15.52 -5.63 -1.87
N ALA A 171 -14.84 -4.55 -2.24
CA ALA A 171 -14.62 -4.20 -3.64
C ALA A 171 -13.74 -5.24 -4.36
N MET A 172 -12.72 -5.76 -3.69
CA MET A 172 -11.89 -6.87 -4.21
C MET A 172 -12.73 -8.12 -4.44
N ALA A 173 -13.58 -8.50 -3.50
CA ALA A 173 -14.42 -9.70 -3.63
C ALA A 173 -15.45 -9.59 -4.77
N ALA A 174 -15.92 -8.37 -5.05
CA ALA A 174 -16.83 -8.08 -6.17
C ALA A 174 -16.13 -7.97 -7.53
N HIS A 175 -14.80 -7.79 -7.54
CA HIS A 175 -14.00 -7.70 -8.76
C HIS A 175 -13.69 -9.10 -9.28
N ASP A 176 -14.00 -9.37 -10.54
CA ASP A 176 -13.63 -10.61 -11.21
C ASP A 176 -12.16 -10.57 -11.63
N GLY A 177 -11.43 -11.64 -11.31
CA GLY A 177 -10.01 -11.77 -11.62
C GLY A 177 -9.06 -11.49 -10.45
N PRO A 178 -7.74 -11.58 -10.70
CA PRO A 178 -6.72 -11.52 -9.67
C PRO A 178 -6.49 -10.09 -9.17
N VAL A 179 -6.36 -9.96 -7.85
CA VAL A 179 -6.05 -8.67 -7.19
C VAL A 179 -4.85 -8.85 -6.27
N TYR A 180 -3.87 -7.98 -6.39
CA TYR A 180 -2.78 -7.79 -5.44
C TYR A 180 -3.04 -6.53 -4.63
N MET A 181 -3.19 -6.67 -3.32
CA MET A 181 -3.35 -5.54 -2.40
C MET A 181 -2.16 -5.44 -1.46
N ARG A 182 -1.54 -4.28 -1.41
CA ARG A 182 -0.54 -3.90 -0.41
C ARG A 182 -1.25 -3.67 0.92
N LEU A 183 -0.98 -4.51 1.92
CA LEU A 183 -1.74 -4.57 3.14
C LEU A 183 -1.10 -3.77 4.27
N LEU A 184 -1.77 -2.72 4.72
CA LEU A 184 -1.54 -2.10 6.02
C LEU A 184 -2.15 -2.96 7.12
N ARG A 185 -1.44 -3.18 8.21
CA ARG A 185 -1.81 -4.14 9.26
C ARG A 185 -1.63 -3.60 10.67
N GLY A 186 -2.21 -4.31 11.64
CA GLY A 186 -2.11 -3.99 13.06
C GLY A 186 -2.93 -2.74 13.40
N LYS A 187 -2.32 -1.74 14.02
CA LYS A 187 -2.95 -0.44 14.28
C LYS A 187 -2.76 0.46 13.06
N VAL A 188 -3.78 0.59 12.25
CA VAL A 188 -3.76 1.37 11.01
C VAL A 188 -4.38 2.75 11.24
N PRO A 189 -3.73 3.84 10.82
CA PRO A 189 -4.26 5.20 10.95
C PRO A 189 -5.63 5.37 10.29
N VAL A 190 -6.39 6.35 10.78
CA VAL A 190 -7.64 6.83 10.20
C VAL A 190 -7.41 8.26 9.74
N VAL A 191 -7.49 8.52 8.44
CA VAL A 191 -7.28 9.85 7.86
C VAL A 191 -8.34 10.23 6.83
N LEU A 192 -9.00 9.26 6.22
CA LEU A 192 -10.01 9.50 5.18
C LEU A 192 -11.44 9.71 5.73
N ASP A 193 -11.65 9.59 7.02
CA ASP A 193 -12.95 9.79 7.69
C ASP A 193 -13.51 11.21 7.53
N ARG A 194 -12.63 12.21 7.40
CA ARG A 194 -12.96 13.63 7.18
C ARG A 194 -13.25 13.99 5.72
N TYR A 195 -13.03 13.06 4.79
CA TYR A 195 -13.32 13.22 3.38
C TYR A 195 -14.55 12.37 3.05
N ASN A 196 -15.42 12.83 2.18
CA ASN A 196 -16.53 12.01 1.68
C ASN A 196 -15.98 10.95 0.68
N TYR A 197 -15.06 10.13 1.19
CA TYR A 197 -14.30 9.17 0.41
C TYR A 197 -15.05 7.86 0.20
N GLN A 198 -15.05 7.39 -1.03
CA GLN A 198 -15.55 6.08 -1.43
C GLN A 198 -14.54 5.37 -2.32
N PHE A 199 -14.06 4.24 -1.86
CA PHE A 199 -13.15 3.40 -2.63
C PHE A 199 -13.84 2.82 -3.87
N ARG A 200 -13.19 2.94 -5.03
CA ARG A 200 -13.58 2.27 -6.27
C ARG A 200 -12.33 1.86 -7.02
N ILE A 201 -12.26 0.59 -7.44
CA ILE A 201 -11.13 0.11 -8.26
C ILE A 201 -11.03 0.94 -9.54
N GLY A 202 -9.80 1.39 -9.86
CA GLY A 202 -9.51 2.21 -11.04
C GLY A 202 -9.94 3.67 -10.92
N LYS A 203 -10.27 4.17 -9.70
CA LYS A 203 -10.61 5.57 -9.46
C LYS A 203 -9.69 6.21 -8.43
N ALA A 204 -9.23 7.42 -8.74
CA ALA A 204 -8.49 8.28 -7.84
C ALA A 204 -9.43 9.30 -7.18
N ALA A 205 -9.06 9.79 -6.00
CA ALA A 205 -9.83 10.75 -5.23
C ALA A 205 -9.02 12.03 -4.98
N LEU A 206 -9.54 13.18 -5.42
CA LEU A 206 -8.97 14.47 -5.04
C LEU A 206 -9.40 14.79 -3.60
N LEU A 207 -8.46 14.63 -2.66
CA LEU A 207 -8.70 14.86 -1.23
C LEU A 207 -8.58 16.33 -0.85
N GLU A 208 -7.62 17.03 -1.43
CA GLU A 208 -7.33 18.42 -1.16
C GLU A 208 -7.15 19.18 -2.49
N GLU A 209 -7.72 20.36 -2.58
CA GLU A 209 -7.51 21.25 -3.73
C GLU A 209 -6.31 22.18 -3.53
N GLY A 210 -5.68 22.59 -4.63
CA GLY A 210 -4.55 23.53 -4.64
C GLY A 210 -4.16 23.91 -6.06
N CYS A 211 -3.35 24.97 -6.22
CA CYS A 211 -3.00 25.50 -7.55
C CYS A 211 -1.48 25.52 -7.83
N ASP A 212 -0.62 25.43 -6.81
CA ASP A 212 0.83 25.54 -7.01
C ASP A 212 1.50 24.16 -7.16
N VAL A 213 1.03 23.15 -6.40
CA VAL A 213 1.56 21.79 -6.42
C VAL A 213 0.41 20.79 -6.51
N LEU A 214 0.59 19.76 -7.31
CA LEU A 214 -0.23 18.53 -7.28
C LEU A 214 0.62 17.38 -6.76
N ILE A 215 0.22 16.77 -5.62
CA ILE A 215 0.83 15.53 -5.15
C ILE A 215 -0.11 14.38 -5.50
N ILE A 216 0.35 13.46 -6.36
CA ILE A 216 -0.33 12.19 -6.66
C ILE A 216 0.33 11.12 -5.81
N ALA A 217 -0.42 10.46 -4.94
CA ALA A 217 0.15 9.50 -3.99
C ALA A 217 -0.70 8.24 -3.83
N SER A 218 -0.06 7.14 -3.44
CA SER A 218 -0.73 5.90 -3.03
C SER A 218 -0.26 5.44 -1.64
N GLY A 219 -1.05 4.58 -1.01
CA GLY A 219 -0.68 3.93 0.24
C GLY A 219 -0.21 4.91 1.32
N LEU A 220 0.81 4.51 2.06
CA LEU A 220 1.44 5.32 3.11
C LEU A 220 1.76 6.76 2.67
N MET A 221 2.13 6.94 1.40
CA MET A 221 2.55 8.27 0.93
C MET A 221 1.39 9.25 0.78
N THR A 222 0.14 8.78 0.68
CA THR A 222 -1.04 9.67 0.72
C THR A 222 -1.18 10.36 2.09
N MET A 223 -0.99 9.63 3.19
CA MET A 223 -1.01 10.24 4.53
C MET A 223 0.08 11.31 4.67
N ARG A 224 1.27 11.02 4.16
CA ARG A 224 2.41 11.97 4.17
C ARG A 224 2.17 13.17 3.26
N ALA A 225 1.53 12.96 2.11
CA ALA A 225 1.16 14.04 1.20
C ALA A 225 0.16 15.01 1.86
N LEU A 226 -0.83 14.50 2.59
CA LEU A 226 -1.78 15.31 3.34
C LEU A 226 -1.09 16.15 4.44
N GLU A 227 -0.17 15.57 5.19
CA GLU A 227 0.57 16.31 6.21
C GLU A 227 1.58 17.30 5.59
N ALA A 228 2.22 16.93 4.46
CA ALA A 228 3.09 17.85 3.72
C ALA A 228 2.29 19.04 3.16
N ALA A 229 1.11 18.81 2.61
CA ALA A 229 0.21 19.87 2.14
C ALA A 229 -0.16 20.84 3.27
N LYS A 230 -0.46 20.31 4.46
CA LYS A 230 -0.76 21.14 5.65
C LYS A 230 0.45 21.98 6.09
N GLN A 231 1.66 21.43 6.01
CA GLN A 231 2.89 22.17 6.34
C GLN A 231 3.19 23.27 5.30
N LEU A 232 3.11 22.94 4.01
CA LEU A 232 3.38 23.87 2.91
C LEU A 232 2.37 25.04 2.84
N ARG A 233 1.11 24.82 3.23
CA ARG A 233 0.13 25.90 3.36
C ARG A 233 0.53 27.00 4.35
N LYS A 234 1.33 26.68 5.38
CA LYS A 234 1.87 27.68 6.30
C LYS A 234 2.87 28.61 5.61
N ASP A 235 3.46 28.17 4.51
CA ASP A 235 4.37 28.92 3.66
C ASP A 235 3.62 29.57 2.48
N ASN A 236 2.28 29.59 2.50
CA ASN A 236 1.39 30.08 1.44
C ASN A 236 1.49 29.28 0.13
N VAL A 237 1.93 28.03 0.17
CA VAL A 237 1.94 27.14 -1.01
C VAL A 237 0.63 26.36 -1.07
N SER A 238 -0.10 26.49 -2.18
CA SER A 238 -1.41 25.86 -2.41
C SER A 238 -1.22 24.46 -3.00
N VAL A 239 -1.45 23.40 -2.20
CA VAL A 239 -1.17 22.03 -2.56
C VAL A 239 -2.46 21.25 -2.75
N ALA A 240 -2.60 20.63 -3.93
CA ALA A 240 -3.61 19.60 -4.21
C ALA A 240 -3.05 18.22 -3.86
N VAL A 241 -3.89 17.35 -3.29
CA VAL A 241 -3.54 15.94 -3.00
C VAL A 241 -4.53 15.02 -3.70
N LEU A 242 -4.02 14.24 -4.66
CA LEU A 242 -4.76 13.22 -5.40
C LEU A 242 -4.34 11.84 -4.88
N HIS A 243 -5.25 11.16 -4.20
CA HIS A 243 -5.06 9.79 -3.76
C HIS A 243 -5.38 8.81 -4.88
N SER A 244 -4.43 7.95 -5.23
CA SER A 244 -4.56 6.89 -6.24
C SER A 244 -4.44 5.50 -5.58
N PRO A 245 -5.52 4.98 -4.98
CA PRO A 245 -5.49 3.70 -4.27
C PRO A 245 -5.36 2.51 -5.23
N THR A 246 -5.57 2.72 -6.52
CA THR A 246 -5.37 1.71 -7.58
C THR A 246 -4.20 2.12 -8.45
N ILE A 247 -3.17 1.27 -8.49
CA ILE A 247 -1.99 1.49 -9.32
C ILE A 247 -2.18 0.86 -10.71
N LYS A 248 -2.96 -0.21 -10.77
CA LYS A 248 -3.34 -0.89 -12.02
C LYS A 248 -4.76 -1.45 -11.90
N PRO A 249 -5.72 -1.00 -12.76
CA PRO A 249 -5.56 0.10 -13.72
C PRO A 249 -5.45 1.48 -13.05
N LEU A 250 -4.74 2.42 -13.67
CA LEU A 250 -4.76 3.82 -13.23
C LEU A 250 -6.07 4.51 -13.61
N ASP A 251 -6.49 5.50 -12.83
CA ASP A 251 -7.50 6.47 -13.24
C ASP A 251 -6.85 7.52 -14.16
N GLU A 252 -6.63 7.12 -15.42
CA GLU A 252 -5.96 7.98 -16.41
C GLU A 252 -6.68 9.30 -16.60
N GLU A 253 -8.02 9.28 -16.64
CA GLU A 253 -8.85 10.48 -16.84
C GLU A 253 -8.62 11.52 -15.73
N THR A 254 -8.75 11.09 -14.45
CA THR A 254 -8.59 12.01 -13.32
C THR A 254 -7.16 12.51 -13.19
N ILE A 255 -6.17 11.63 -13.37
CA ILE A 255 -4.75 11.99 -13.29
C ILE A 255 -4.41 13.03 -14.37
N LEU A 256 -4.82 12.80 -15.63
CA LEU A 256 -4.57 13.75 -16.73
C LEU A 256 -5.27 15.08 -16.50
N ALA A 257 -6.54 15.07 -16.09
CA ALA A 257 -7.31 16.28 -15.81
C ALA A 257 -6.69 17.13 -14.70
N GLN A 258 -6.14 16.49 -13.65
CA GLN A 258 -5.50 17.21 -12.56
C GLN A 258 -4.08 17.68 -12.95
N ALA A 259 -3.30 16.86 -13.63
CA ALA A 259 -1.94 17.19 -14.03
C ALA A 259 -1.89 18.30 -15.12
N ALA A 260 -2.85 18.33 -16.03
CA ALA A 260 -2.89 19.32 -17.11
C ALA A 260 -3.25 20.75 -16.65
N LYS A 261 -3.62 20.97 -15.40
CA LYS A 261 -3.88 22.33 -14.89
C LYS A 261 -2.58 23.13 -14.90
N PRO A 262 -2.57 24.33 -15.53
CA PRO A 262 -1.33 25.06 -15.79
C PRO A 262 -0.68 25.59 -14.52
N GLY A 263 0.66 25.74 -14.56
CA GLY A 263 1.45 26.37 -13.49
C GLY A 263 1.70 25.50 -12.25
N ARG A 264 1.33 24.21 -12.28
CA ARG A 264 1.55 23.29 -11.16
C ARG A 264 2.85 22.51 -11.30
N LEU A 265 3.57 22.39 -10.19
CA LEU A 265 4.54 21.31 -10.00
C LEU A 265 3.78 20.01 -9.72
N VAL A 266 4.01 18.96 -10.49
CA VAL A 266 3.43 17.63 -10.27
C VAL A 266 4.47 16.75 -9.55
N ILE A 267 4.13 16.30 -8.35
CA ILE A 267 4.91 15.35 -7.56
C ILE A 267 4.16 14.02 -7.52
N VAL A 268 4.82 12.92 -7.88
CA VAL A 268 4.27 11.58 -7.64
C VAL A 268 5.01 10.95 -6.47
N ALA A 269 4.25 10.46 -5.49
CA ALA A 269 4.82 9.94 -4.25
C ALA A 269 4.39 8.49 -3.98
N GLU A 270 5.35 7.59 -3.79
CA GLU A 270 5.12 6.18 -3.52
C GLU A 270 6.15 5.60 -2.54
N ASN A 271 5.72 4.66 -1.71
CA ASN A 271 6.62 3.85 -0.87
C ASN A 271 7.10 2.61 -1.65
N HIS A 272 7.83 2.86 -2.72
CA HIS A 272 8.32 1.85 -3.66
C HIS A 272 9.60 2.38 -4.30
N SER A 273 10.41 1.51 -4.91
CA SER A 273 11.53 1.91 -5.75
C SER A 273 11.08 2.90 -6.82
N SER A 274 11.96 3.82 -7.20
CA SER A 274 11.72 4.73 -8.33
C SER A 274 11.52 4.01 -9.67
N VAL A 275 11.81 2.70 -9.73
CA VAL A 275 11.72 1.88 -10.94
C VAL A 275 10.46 1.01 -10.91
N GLY A 276 9.62 1.11 -11.92
CA GLY A 276 8.48 0.22 -12.17
C GLY A 276 7.21 0.52 -11.38
N GLY A 277 7.19 1.52 -10.49
CA GLY A 277 6.06 1.84 -9.61
C GLY A 277 5.05 2.84 -10.20
N LEU A 278 4.34 3.54 -9.30
CA LEU A 278 3.36 4.57 -9.62
C LEU A 278 4.03 5.76 -10.32
N CYS A 279 5.22 6.16 -9.88
CA CYS A 279 5.96 7.28 -10.46
C CYS A 279 6.18 7.12 -11.97
N GLU A 280 6.70 5.98 -12.40
CA GLU A 280 6.90 5.70 -13.82
C GLU A 280 5.57 5.50 -14.56
N ALA A 281 4.56 4.91 -13.92
CA ALA A 281 3.25 4.74 -14.54
C ALA A 281 2.61 6.09 -14.89
N VAL A 282 2.66 7.05 -13.97
CA VAL A 282 2.14 8.41 -14.18
C VAL A 282 3.01 9.17 -15.17
N ALA A 283 4.34 9.12 -15.07
CA ALA A 283 5.23 9.76 -16.02
C ALA A 283 4.98 9.28 -17.47
N SER A 284 4.85 7.95 -17.65
CA SER A 284 4.52 7.35 -18.94
C SER A 284 3.13 7.79 -19.44
N LEU A 285 2.13 7.87 -18.56
CA LEU A 285 0.80 8.35 -18.88
C LEU A 285 0.83 9.80 -19.40
N LEU A 286 1.50 10.69 -18.68
CA LEU A 286 1.62 12.11 -19.05
C LEU A 286 2.32 12.25 -20.41
N MET A 287 3.44 11.55 -20.60
CA MET A 287 4.21 11.62 -21.86
C MET A 287 3.42 11.11 -23.07
N ARG A 288 2.73 9.98 -22.94
CA ARG A 288 1.89 9.40 -24.01
C ARG A 288 0.75 10.35 -24.43
N ASN A 289 0.23 11.11 -23.47
CA ASN A 289 -0.84 12.10 -23.70
C ASN A 289 -0.34 13.51 -23.99
N ARG A 290 1.00 13.71 -24.15
CA ARG A 290 1.62 15.01 -24.45
C ARG A 290 1.31 16.07 -23.41
N VAL A 291 1.12 15.69 -22.17
CA VAL A 291 0.94 16.61 -21.03
C VAL A 291 2.33 17.03 -20.56
N ASN A 292 2.69 18.29 -20.86
CA ASN A 292 3.97 18.87 -20.47
C ASN A 292 3.81 19.63 -19.15
N VAL A 293 4.44 19.12 -18.10
CA VAL A 293 4.37 19.68 -16.75
C VAL A 293 5.76 19.68 -16.10
N ASP A 294 5.96 20.56 -15.12
CA ASP A 294 7.08 20.42 -14.20
C ASP A 294 6.82 19.20 -13.30
N PHE A 295 7.69 18.19 -13.37
CA PHE A 295 7.46 16.88 -12.79
C PHE A 295 8.63 16.45 -11.90
N ASP A 296 8.33 15.87 -10.74
CA ASP A 296 9.32 15.22 -9.89
C ASP A 296 8.67 14.07 -9.09
N THR A 297 9.48 13.26 -8.40
CA THR A 297 9.02 12.07 -7.69
C THR A 297 9.54 12.03 -6.26
N VAL A 298 8.76 11.41 -5.36
CA VAL A 298 9.19 11.03 -4.02
C VAL A 298 9.05 9.51 -3.92
N ALA A 299 10.16 8.80 -4.06
CA ALA A 299 10.21 7.34 -4.09
C ALA A 299 11.52 6.85 -3.44
N LEU A 300 11.59 5.56 -3.16
CA LEU A 300 12.81 4.91 -2.67
C LEU A 300 13.86 4.85 -3.80
N PRO A 301 15.15 4.95 -3.48
CA PRO A 301 16.19 4.81 -4.48
C PRO A 301 16.23 3.38 -5.05
N ASP A 302 16.79 3.24 -6.25
CA ASP A 302 17.11 1.94 -6.85
C ASP A 302 18.36 1.36 -6.16
N ALA A 303 18.17 0.83 -4.95
CA ALA A 303 19.21 0.27 -4.11
C ALA A 303 18.63 -0.70 -3.08
N PHE A 304 19.45 -1.62 -2.58
CA PHE A 304 19.13 -2.36 -1.38
C PHE A 304 19.23 -1.44 -0.15
N LEU A 305 18.16 -1.41 0.65
CA LEU A 305 18.09 -0.48 1.77
C LEU A 305 18.62 -1.10 3.06
N ASP A 306 19.08 -0.26 3.98
CA ASP A 306 19.59 -0.69 5.28
C ASP A 306 18.49 -1.31 6.18
N ALA A 307 18.93 -2.07 7.18
CA ALA A 307 18.11 -2.39 8.34
C ALA A 307 18.18 -1.27 9.38
N GLY A 308 17.07 -1.02 10.11
CA GLY A 308 17.05 0.01 11.16
C GLY A 308 15.65 0.46 11.55
N ALA A 309 15.59 1.53 12.35
CA ALA A 309 14.34 2.15 12.76
C ALA A 309 13.67 2.85 11.57
N LEU A 310 12.38 2.59 11.34
CA LEU A 310 11.66 3.12 10.18
C LEU A 310 11.70 4.64 10.05
N PRO A 311 11.51 5.46 11.11
CA PRO A 311 11.60 6.90 10.95
C PRO A 311 12.95 7.36 10.40
N THR A 312 14.06 6.80 10.90
CA THR A 312 15.42 7.08 10.41
C THR A 312 15.62 6.65 8.96
N LEU A 313 15.10 5.48 8.59
CA LEU A 313 15.19 4.99 7.21
C LEU A 313 14.34 5.84 6.26
N HIS A 314 13.13 6.23 6.68
CA HIS A 314 12.27 7.09 5.88
C HIS A 314 12.90 8.46 5.59
N ASP A 315 13.55 9.07 6.59
CA ASP A 315 14.30 10.32 6.40
C ASP A 315 15.51 10.11 5.48
N ARG A 316 16.30 9.07 5.75
CA ARG A 316 17.49 8.74 4.97
C ARG A 316 17.19 8.52 3.49
N TYR A 317 16.09 7.83 3.20
CA TYR A 317 15.70 7.48 1.83
C TYR A 317 14.69 8.45 1.19
N GLY A 318 14.44 9.58 1.86
CA GLY A 318 13.72 10.70 1.25
C GLY A 318 12.21 10.52 1.11
N ILE A 319 11.61 9.55 1.82
CA ILE A 319 10.16 9.32 1.77
C ILE A 319 9.41 9.77 3.04
N SER A 320 10.06 10.46 3.99
CA SER A 320 9.38 11.10 5.11
C SER A 320 8.60 12.34 4.67
N THR A 321 7.65 12.78 5.50
CA THR A 321 6.92 14.05 5.29
C THR A 321 7.88 15.23 5.18
N ALA A 322 8.90 15.31 6.04
CA ALA A 322 9.89 16.37 6.02
C ALA A 322 10.71 16.39 4.73
N ALA A 323 11.15 15.22 4.25
CA ALA A 323 11.87 15.10 2.98
C ALA A 323 11.01 15.51 1.78
N MET A 324 9.72 15.16 1.78
CA MET A 324 8.77 15.59 0.74
C MET A 324 8.59 17.12 0.74
N VAL A 325 8.38 17.72 1.89
CA VAL A 325 8.24 19.18 2.04
C VAL A 325 9.49 19.90 1.55
N GLU A 326 10.68 19.45 1.97
CA GLU A 326 11.96 20.04 1.56
C GLU A 326 12.18 19.92 0.03
N LYS A 327 11.84 18.76 -0.55
CA LYS A 327 11.94 18.55 -2.00
C LYS A 327 11.03 19.50 -2.76
N ILE A 328 9.80 19.68 -2.32
CA ILE A 328 8.85 20.63 -2.95
C ILE A 328 9.37 22.06 -2.83
N ARG A 329 9.82 22.49 -1.65
CA ARG A 329 10.37 23.85 -1.43
C ARG A 329 11.56 24.20 -2.33
N ARG A 330 12.34 23.21 -2.75
CA ARG A 330 13.46 23.43 -3.70
C ARG A 330 13.03 23.61 -5.15
N ARG A 331 11.79 23.27 -5.47
CA ARG A 331 11.29 23.23 -6.82
C ARG A 331 10.36 24.42 -7.17
N ILE A 332 9.83 25.10 -6.15
CA ILE A 332 8.88 26.21 -6.30
C ILE A 332 9.53 27.59 -5.97
#